data_99f69a59a5e9d8c23ad4260b7308f2dc
#
_entry.id   99f69a59a5e9d8c23ad4260b7308f2dc
#
_cell.length_a   1.000
_cell.length_b   1.000
_cell.length_c   1.000
_cell.angle_alpha   90.00
_cell.angle_beta   90.00
_cell.angle_gamma   90.00
#
_symmetry.space_group_name_H-M   'P 1'
#
loop_
_entity.id
_entity.type
_entity.pdbx_description
1 polymer ?
#
loop_
_entity_poly.entity_id
_entity_poly.type
_entity_poly.pdbx_seq_one_letter_code
_entity_poly.pdbx_strand_id
1 'polypeptide(L)'
;MLVNLTRRNLLKGSAAVGGFVFGVQSGSVGLMNSVAEAATGSFDAGLYVTINNDGSTVITCARSEMGQGVRTSLPMIVADELEADWSRCSVVQADGDQKWVDAGQELDTDGSRSVRRDIKRLRTAGAAARMMLEQAGAKKWNVPVSEITSQNHTVTHTKSGRSADYGELVGIASGLSVPAESDVQVKDRSEWKYINNESAFTPDKYVDLMDMTTGKGIYGADVILP
;
A
#
# COMPACT_ATOMS: atom_id res chain seq x y z
N MET A 1 10.62 29.03 -6.97
CA MET A 1 10.56 28.59 -8.38
C MET A 1 9.62 27.40 -8.42
N LEU A 2 8.35 27.62 -8.75
CA LEU A 2 7.33 26.55 -8.78
C LEU A 2 7.57 25.73 -10.04
N VAL A 3 7.97 24.47 -9.86
CA VAL A 3 8.08 23.52 -10.98
C VAL A 3 6.66 23.10 -11.35
N ASN A 4 6.21 23.54 -12.50
CA ASN A 4 4.92 23.19 -13.09
C ASN A 4 5.02 21.70 -13.54
N LEU A 5 4.70 20.77 -12.64
CA LEU A 5 4.62 19.35 -12.95
C LEU A 5 3.35 19.10 -13.74
N THR A 6 3.45 19.13 -15.04
CA THR A 6 2.36 18.65 -15.91
C THR A 6 2.19 17.13 -15.71
N ARG A 7 0.93 16.63 -15.78
CA ARG A 7 0.61 15.19 -15.71
C ARG A 7 1.54 14.32 -16.58
N ARG A 8 1.96 14.84 -17.73
CA ARG A 8 2.88 14.19 -18.66
C ARG A 8 4.31 14.05 -18.11
N ASN A 9 4.78 14.99 -17.28
CA ASN A 9 6.12 14.94 -16.69
C ASN A 9 6.14 14.06 -15.44
N LEU A 10 5.03 13.98 -14.70
CA LEU A 10 4.87 13.02 -13.60
C LEU A 10 4.91 11.58 -14.13
N LEU A 11 4.21 11.32 -15.25
CA LEU A 11 4.20 9.99 -15.90
C LEU A 11 5.56 9.61 -16.49
N LYS A 12 6.37 10.57 -16.95
CA LYS A 12 7.73 10.30 -17.42
C LYS A 12 8.72 10.04 -16.29
N GLY A 13 8.50 10.61 -15.12
CA GLY A 13 9.33 10.37 -13.93
C GLY A 13 9.08 9.00 -13.30
N SER A 14 7.84 8.51 -13.33
CA SER A 14 7.47 7.21 -12.77
C SER A 14 7.90 6.01 -13.64
N ALA A 15 8.16 6.22 -14.93
CA ALA A 15 8.66 5.17 -15.82
C ALA A 15 10.12 4.73 -15.53
N ALA A 16 10.85 5.48 -14.70
CA ALA A 16 12.23 5.17 -14.33
C ALA A 16 12.36 4.40 -13.01
N VAL A 17 11.28 4.30 -12.22
CA VAL A 17 11.26 3.59 -10.94
C VAL A 17 10.34 2.38 -11.10
N GLY A 18 10.91 1.22 -11.38
CA GLY A 18 10.14 -0.02 -11.44
C GLY A 18 9.52 -0.31 -10.07
N GLY A 19 8.24 -0.50 -10.04
CA GLY A 19 7.47 -0.87 -8.84
C GLY A 19 6.36 -1.84 -9.22
N PHE A 20 5.76 -2.52 -8.27
CA PHE A 20 4.54 -3.28 -8.49
C PHE A 20 3.41 -2.76 -7.61
N VAL A 21 2.21 -2.92 -8.08
CA VAL A 21 1.04 -2.27 -7.51
C VAL A 21 -0.03 -3.31 -7.22
N PHE A 22 -0.57 -3.27 -6.03
CA PHE A 22 -1.64 -4.16 -5.59
C PHE A 22 -2.99 -3.46 -5.54
N GLY A 23 -4.01 -4.10 -6.07
CA GLY A 23 -5.38 -3.61 -6.00
C GLY A 23 -6.41 -4.70 -5.79
N VAL A 24 -7.60 -4.30 -5.43
CA VAL A 24 -8.78 -5.17 -5.38
C VAL A 24 -9.70 -4.74 -6.51
N GLN A 25 -9.91 -5.62 -7.46
CA GLN A 25 -10.88 -5.41 -8.54
C GLN A 25 -12.12 -6.26 -8.24
N SER A 26 -13.28 -5.64 -8.19
CA SER A 26 -14.64 -6.21 -8.02
C SER A 26 -14.68 -7.68 -7.56
N GLY A 27 -14.29 -7.95 -6.32
CA GLY A 27 -14.36 -9.29 -5.72
C GLY A 27 -13.12 -10.17 -5.86
N SER A 28 -12.04 -9.67 -6.46
CA SER A 28 -10.74 -10.38 -6.52
C SER A 28 -9.60 -9.43 -6.14
N VAL A 29 -8.64 -9.93 -5.39
CA VAL A 29 -7.34 -9.27 -5.20
C VAL A 29 -6.55 -9.49 -6.48
N GLY A 30 -6.11 -8.43 -7.12
CA GLY A 30 -5.37 -8.49 -8.37
C GLY A 30 -4.05 -7.74 -8.31
N LEU A 31 -2.99 -8.34 -8.87
CA LEU A 31 -1.82 -7.58 -9.29
C LEU A 31 -2.18 -6.90 -10.60
N MET A 32 -2.23 -5.61 -10.62
CA MET A 32 -2.26 -4.91 -11.90
C MET A 32 -0.84 -4.94 -12.47
N ASN A 33 -0.68 -5.46 -13.68
CA ASN A 33 0.59 -5.52 -14.41
C ASN A 33 1.06 -4.09 -14.76
N SER A 34 1.43 -3.34 -13.71
CA SER A 34 1.85 -1.95 -13.86
C SER A 34 3.09 -1.77 -14.74
N VAL A 35 3.92 -2.81 -14.84
CA VAL A 35 5.15 -2.75 -15.67
C VAL A 35 4.82 -2.76 -17.17
N ALA A 36 3.82 -3.53 -17.59
CA ALA A 36 3.41 -3.59 -18.99
C ALA A 36 2.56 -2.36 -19.39
N GLU A 37 1.70 -1.88 -18.50
CA GLU A 37 0.86 -0.70 -18.76
C GLU A 37 1.61 0.61 -18.60
N ALA A 38 2.61 0.71 -17.72
CA ALA A 38 3.48 1.88 -17.69
C ALA A 38 4.24 2.07 -19.01
N ALA A 39 4.56 1.00 -19.73
CA ALA A 39 5.15 1.04 -21.05
C ALA A 39 4.15 1.50 -22.14
N THR A 40 2.85 1.34 -21.90
CA THR A 40 1.76 1.73 -22.83
C THR A 40 1.08 3.05 -22.48
N GLY A 41 1.46 3.68 -21.35
CA GLY A 41 0.92 4.99 -20.93
C GLY A 41 -0.45 4.95 -20.25
N SER A 42 -1.00 3.78 -19.96
CA SER A 42 -2.19 3.59 -19.13
C SER A 42 -1.81 2.95 -17.81
N PHE A 43 -1.42 3.77 -16.84
CA PHE A 43 -1.17 3.34 -15.47
C PHE A 43 -2.50 3.32 -14.71
N ASP A 44 -3.11 2.17 -14.62
CA ASP A 44 -4.19 1.91 -13.69
C ASP A 44 -3.55 1.51 -12.37
N ALA A 45 -3.31 2.53 -11.53
CA ALA A 45 -2.64 2.36 -10.26
C ALA A 45 -3.45 1.38 -9.41
N GLY A 46 -2.86 0.28 -9.04
CA GLY A 46 -3.43 -0.63 -8.08
C GLY A 46 -3.86 0.13 -6.84
N LEU A 47 -5.02 -0.22 -6.33
CA LEU A 47 -5.80 0.74 -5.56
C LEU A 47 -5.16 1.11 -4.23
N TYR A 48 -4.37 0.22 -3.60
CA TYR A 48 -3.97 0.48 -2.22
C TYR A 48 -2.46 0.51 -1.98
N VAL A 49 -1.66 -0.30 -2.66
CA VAL A 49 -0.25 -0.47 -2.33
C VAL A 49 0.63 -0.43 -3.57
N THR A 50 1.66 0.38 -3.51
CA THR A 50 2.77 0.37 -4.47
C THR A 50 4.06 0.17 -3.71
N ILE A 51 4.88 -0.80 -4.11
CA ILE A 51 6.23 -1.01 -3.58
C ILE A 51 7.23 -0.69 -4.68
N ASN A 52 8.17 0.19 -4.38
CA ASN A 52 9.18 0.66 -5.32
C ASN A 52 10.47 -0.19 -5.24
N ASN A 53 11.30 -0.11 -6.26
CA ASN A 53 12.58 -0.84 -6.30
C ASN A 53 13.58 -0.38 -5.22
N ASP A 54 13.41 0.82 -4.67
CA ASP A 54 14.19 1.32 -3.53
C ASP A 54 13.66 0.80 -2.18
N GLY A 55 12.60 0.00 -2.20
CA GLY A 55 11.92 -0.54 -1.04
C GLY A 55 10.93 0.41 -0.39
N SER A 56 10.79 1.65 -0.83
CA SER A 56 9.74 2.54 -0.32
C SER A 56 8.35 2.02 -0.70
N THR A 57 7.40 2.18 0.21
CA THR A 57 6.03 1.74 0.01
C THR A 57 5.08 2.94 0.04
N VAL A 58 4.24 3.04 -0.98
CA VAL A 58 3.17 4.05 -1.06
C VAL A 58 1.84 3.37 -0.80
N ILE A 59 1.09 3.86 0.18
CA ILE A 59 -0.24 3.33 0.52
C ILE A 59 -1.28 4.41 0.22
N THR A 60 -2.29 4.06 -0.57
CA THR A 60 -3.34 4.98 -0.95
C THR A 60 -4.51 4.90 0.02
N CYS A 61 -4.87 6.03 0.62
CA CYS A 61 -6.06 6.16 1.45
C CYS A 61 -7.25 6.61 0.59
N ALA A 62 -8.31 5.80 0.55
CA ALA A 62 -9.50 6.08 -0.26
C ALA A 62 -10.57 6.90 0.47
N ARG A 63 -10.37 7.22 1.76
CA ARG A 63 -11.32 7.99 2.57
C ARG A 63 -10.76 9.38 2.84
N SER A 64 -11.63 10.38 2.83
CA SER A 64 -11.25 11.76 3.08
C SER A 64 -10.89 12.01 4.54
N GLU A 65 -9.80 12.72 4.78
CA GLU A 65 -9.39 13.20 6.09
C GLU A 65 -10.21 14.45 6.48
N MET A 66 -10.71 14.46 7.70
CA MET A 66 -11.46 15.57 8.29
C MET A 66 -10.95 15.91 9.70
N GLY A 67 -9.75 15.42 10.06
CA GLY A 67 -9.18 15.52 11.40
C GLY A 67 -9.39 14.27 12.27
N GLN A 68 -10.02 13.20 11.73
CA GLN A 68 -10.33 11.97 12.47
C GLN A 68 -9.23 10.90 12.35
N GLY A 69 -8.16 11.14 11.58
CA GLY A 69 -7.00 10.24 11.48
C GLY A 69 -7.17 9.08 10.52
N VAL A 70 -8.11 9.15 9.59
CA VAL A 70 -8.37 8.07 8.63
C VAL A 70 -7.19 7.84 7.69
N ARG A 71 -6.45 8.90 7.32
CA ARG A 71 -5.24 8.80 6.51
C ARG A 71 -4.07 8.13 7.21
N THR A 72 -4.16 7.92 8.50
CA THR A 72 -3.21 7.11 9.27
C THR A 72 -3.74 5.71 9.49
N SER A 73 -4.98 5.60 10.00
CA SER A 73 -5.53 4.32 10.45
C SER A 73 -5.75 3.31 9.32
N LEU A 74 -6.26 3.73 8.16
CA LEU A 74 -6.48 2.80 7.05
C LEU A 74 -5.16 2.30 6.42
N PRO A 75 -4.18 3.17 6.10
CA PRO A 75 -2.88 2.69 5.64
C PRO A 75 -2.14 1.81 6.65
N MET A 76 -2.29 2.05 7.95
CA MET A 76 -1.71 1.18 8.97
C MET A 76 -2.26 -0.24 8.93
N ILE A 77 -3.53 -0.43 8.56
CA ILE A 77 -4.10 -1.78 8.37
C ILE A 77 -3.37 -2.53 7.26
N VAL A 78 -3.08 -1.85 6.16
CA VAL A 78 -2.33 -2.43 5.04
C VAL A 78 -0.88 -2.70 5.44
N ALA A 79 -0.23 -1.74 6.08
CA ALA A 79 1.17 -1.85 6.52
C ALA A 79 1.36 -2.99 7.53
N ASP A 80 0.38 -3.21 8.42
CA ASP A 80 0.40 -4.31 9.38
C ASP A 80 0.41 -5.67 8.67
N GLU A 81 -0.53 -5.90 7.78
CA GLU A 81 -0.62 -7.17 7.04
C GLU A 81 0.55 -7.39 6.07
N LEU A 82 1.08 -6.32 5.51
CA LEU A 82 2.25 -6.33 4.63
C LEU A 82 3.55 -6.60 5.40
N GLU A 83 3.56 -6.55 6.73
CA GLU A 83 4.79 -6.55 7.54
C GLU A 83 5.73 -5.39 7.21
N ALA A 84 5.15 -4.25 6.86
CA ALA A 84 5.92 -3.08 6.46
C ALA A 84 6.54 -2.36 7.66
N ASP A 85 7.69 -1.74 7.45
CA ASP A 85 8.23 -0.72 8.33
C ASP A 85 7.50 0.60 8.04
N TRP A 86 6.77 1.13 9.03
CA TRP A 86 5.98 2.34 8.85
C TRP A 86 6.84 3.55 8.47
N SER A 87 8.09 3.60 8.91
CA SER A 87 9.00 4.70 8.56
C SER A 87 9.36 4.75 7.06
N ARG A 88 9.15 3.66 6.35
CA ARG A 88 9.37 3.52 4.90
C ARG A 88 8.08 3.63 4.09
N CYS A 89 6.95 3.85 4.77
CA CYS A 89 5.66 4.03 4.14
C CYS A 89 5.34 5.52 3.95
N SER A 90 4.79 5.85 2.81
CA SER A 90 4.17 7.14 2.55
C SER A 90 2.70 6.95 2.22
N VAL A 91 1.89 7.95 2.57
CA VAL A 91 0.45 7.90 2.36
C VAL A 91 0.04 8.95 1.34
N VAL A 92 -0.70 8.51 0.32
CA VAL A 92 -1.31 9.40 -0.66
C VAL A 92 -2.83 9.33 -0.56
N GLN A 93 -3.48 10.45 -0.81
CA GLN A 93 -4.94 10.50 -0.91
C GLN A 93 -5.37 9.98 -2.28
N ALA A 94 -6.39 9.12 -2.31
CA ALA A 94 -7.02 8.72 -3.55
C ALA A 94 -7.57 9.95 -4.30
N ASP A 95 -7.40 9.95 -5.59
CA ASP A 95 -8.11 10.85 -6.49
C ASP A 95 -9.61 10.49 -6.55
N GLY A 96 -10.43 11.36 -7.09
CA GLY A 96 -11.87 11.11 -7.28
C GLY A 96 -12.20 10.27 -8.51
N ASP A 97 -11.29 9.43 -8.99
CA ASP A 97 -11.44 8.68 -10.22
C ASP A 97 -12.45 7.53 -10.09
N GLN A 98 -13.18 7.28 -11.16
CA GLN A 98 -14.21 6.22 -11.25
C GLN A 98 -13.65 4.82 -10.96
N LYS A 99 -12.37 4.59 -11.21
CA LYS A 99 -11.68 3.31 -10.91
C LYS A 99 -11.89 2.81 -9.49
N TRP A 100 -12.01 3.72 -8.52
CA TRP A 100 -12.27 3.38 -7.13
C TRP A 100 -13.67 2.80 -6.94
N VAL A 101 -14.65 3.43 -7.56
CA VAL A 101 -16.05 3.00 -7.52
C VAL A 101 -16.22 1.67 -8.25
N ASP A 102 -15.58 1.52 -9.40
CA ASP A 102 -15.60 0.27 -10.20
C ASP A 102 -14.98 -0.90 -9.42
N ALA A 103 -13.99 -0.62 -8.59
CA ALA A 103 -13.43 -1.60 -7.66
C ALA A 103 -14.27 -1.81 -6.39
N GLY A 104 -15.45 -1.19 -6.30
CA GLY A 104 -16.33 -1.30 -5.15
C GLY A 104 -15.85 -0.52 -3.92
N GLN A 105 -14.95 0.46 -4.09
CA GLN A 105 -14.51 1.35 -3.04
C GLN A 105 -15.43 2.58 -2.96
N GLU A 106 -16.03 2.81 -1.79
CA GLU A 106 -16.71 4.05 -1.51
C GLU A 106 -15.68 5.13 -1.15
N LEU A 107 -15.79 6.30 -1.77
CA LEU A 107 -14.90 7.44 -1.53
C LEU A 107 -15.43 8.41 -0.48
N ASP A 108 -16.68 8.25 -0.07
CA ASP A 108 -17.32 9.06 0.96
C ASP A 108 -16.78 8.75 2.36
N THR A 109 -16.82 9.74 3.23
CA THR A 109 -16.45 9.59 4.64
C THR A 109 -17.61 10.02 5.51
N ASP A 110 -18.40 9.03 5.96
CA ASP A 110 -19.59 9.24 6.77
C ASP A 110 -19.89 8.05 7.70
N GLY A 111 -20.87 8.17 8.55
CA GLY A 111 -21.51 7.11 9.33
C GLY A 111 -20.56 6.24 10.16
N SER A 112 -19.36 6.70 10.48
CA SER A 112 -18.31 5.93 11.19
C SER A 112 -18.01 4.58 10.50
N ARG A 113 -17.98 4.57 9.18
CA ARG A 113 -17.88 3.34 8.36
C ARG A 113 -16.50 3.02 7.86
N SER A 114 -15.58 3.99 7.79
CA SER A 114 -14.30 3.86 7.08
C SER A 114 -13.53 2.60 7.48
N VAL A 115 -13.20 2.44 8.75
CA VAL A 115 -12.50 1.23 9.23
C VAL A 115 -13.41 0.00 9.12
N ARG A 116 -14.65 0.09 9.60
CA ARG A 116 -15.55 -1.06 9.67
C ARG A 116 -15.83 -1.72 8.32
N ARG A 117 -15.95 -0.94 7.24
CA ARG A 117 -16.20 -1.45 5.90
C ARG A 117 -14.93 -1.90 5.19
N ASP A 118 -13.85 -1.14 5.38
CA ASP A 118 -12.65 -1.34 4.57
C ASP A 118 -11.63 -2.29 5.22
N ILE A 119 -11.74 -2.58 6.52
CA ILE A 119 -10.74 -3.39 7.24
C ILE A 119 -10.46 -4.74 6.58
N LYS A 120 -11.49 -5.48 6.15
CA LYS A 120 -11.31 -6.78 5.50
C LYS A 120 -10.54 -6.62 4.19
N ARG A 121 -10.95 -5.68 3.35
CA ARG A 121 -10.34 -5.41 2.05
C ARG A 121 -8.89 -4.96 2.18
N LEU A 122 -8.61 -4.05 3.10
CA LEU A 122 -7.26 -3.52 3.34
C LEU A 122 -6.32 -4.60 3.89
N ARG A 123 -6.82 -5.43 4.81
CA ARG A 123 -6.07 -6.59 5.30
C ARG A 123 -5.76 -7.56 4.16
N THR A 124 -6.75 -7.90 3.35
CA THR A 124 -6.57 -8.79 2.19
C THR A 124 -5.53 -8.23 1.22
N ALA A 125 -5.57 -6.94 0.92
CA ALA A 125 -4.59 -6.30 0.03
C ALA A 125 -3.15 -6.36 0.59
N GLY A 126 -2.96 -6.01 1.86
CA GLY A 126 -1.65 -6.09 2.52
C GLY A 126 -1.11 -7.52 2.59
N ALA A 127 -1.97 -8.48 2.96
CA ALA A 127 -1.59 -9.88 3.05
C ALA A 127 -1.25 -10.50 1.69
N ALA A 128 -2.01 -10.18 0.63
CA ALA A 128 -1.71 -10.63 -0.73
C ALA A 128 -0.35 -10.12 -1.20
N ALA A 129 -0.05 -8.84 -0.95
CA ALA A 129 1.25 -8.25 -1.25
C ALA A 129 2.39 -8.96 -0.51
N ARG A 130 2.23 -9.23 0.78
CA ARG A 130 3.18 -10.00 1.58
C ARG A 130 3.41 -11.40 0.99
N MET A 131 2.34 -12.14 0.70
CA MET A 131 2.44 -13.49 0.13
C MET A 131 3.19 -13.51 -1.20
N MET A 132 3.00 -12.50 -2.05
CA MET A 132 3.74 -12.41 -3.32
C MET A 132 5.22 -12.09 -3.11
N LEU A 133 5.58 -11.25 -2.14
CA LEU A 133 6.97 -11.02 -1.77
C LEU A 133 7.62 -12.28 -1.20
N GLU A 134 6.91 -13.04 -0.37
CA GLU A 134 7.36 -14.33 0.16
C GLU A 134 7.58 -15.35 -0.96
N GLN A 135 6.65 -15.44 -1.92
CA GLN A 135 6.81 -16.27 -3.12
C GLN A 135 8.01 -15.81 -3.99
N ALA A 136 8.22 -14.49 -4.11
CA ALA A 136 9.38 -13.94 -4.82
C ALA A 136 10.69 -14.32 -4.13
N GLY A 137 10.76 -14.26 -2.81
CA GLY A 137 11.89 -14.73 -2.02
C GLY A 137 12.14 -16.23 -2.19
N ALA A 138 11.08 -17.04 -2.13
CA ALA A 138 11.16 -18.48 -2.36
C ALA A 138 11.72 -18.79 -3.76
N LYS A 139 11.24 -18.08 -4.78
CA LYS A 139 11.72 -18.20 -6.17
C LYS A 139 13.17 -17.73 -6.32
N LYS A 140 13.54 -16.59 -5.70
CA LYS A 140 14.91 -16.05 -5.72
C LYS A 140 15.94 -17.05 -5.17
N TRP A 141 15.56 -17.78 -4.13
CA TRP A 141 16.47 -18.71 -3.44
C TRP A 141 16.25 -20.18 -3.80
N ASN A 142 15.26 -20.49 -4.63
CA ASN A 142 14.86 -21.84 -5.01
C ASN A 142 14.59 -22.74 -3.79
N VAL A 143 13.70 -22.27 -2.90
CA VAL A 143 13.31 -22.95 -1.67
C VAL A 143 11.77 -22.97 -1.54
N PRO A 144 11.22 -23.88 -0.71
CA PRO A 144 9.76 -23.85 -0.43
C PRO A 144 9.32 -22.54 0.23
N VAL A 145 8.16 -22.02 -0.17
CA VAL A 145 7.60 -20.79 0.43
C VAL A 145 7.33 -20.96 1.94
N SER A 146 7.06 -22.17 2.41
CA SER A 146 6.89 -22.48 3.83
C SER A 146 8.12 -22.25 4.71
N GLU A 147 9.28 -22.02 4.09
CA GLU A 147 10.53 -21.68 4.79
C GLU A 147 10.83 -20.17 4.75
N ILE A 148 9.90 -19.39 4.22
CA ILE A 148 10.03 -17.94 4.06
C ILE A 148 9.14 -17.24 5.09
N THR A 149 9.65 -16.15 5.64
CA THR A 149 8.90 -15.23 6.51
C THR A 149 9.16 -13.79 6.12
N SER A 150 8.19 -12.94 6.36
CA SER A 150 8.32 -11.50 6.17
C SER A 150 8.28 -10.78 7.51
N GLN A 151 9.16 -9.83 7.70
CA GLN A 151 9.16 -8.95 8.86
C GLN A 151 9.86 -7.64 8.53
N ASN A 152 9.23 -6.54 8.90
CA ASN A 152 9.83 -5.20 8.87
C ASN A 152 10.50 -4.87 7.51
N HIS A 153 9.73 -4.94 6.41
CA HIS A 153 10.19 -4.72 5.02
C HIS A 153 11.22 -5.73 4.50
N THR A 154 11.40 -6.84 5.17
CA THR A 154 12.42 -7.83 4.82
C THR A 154 11.80 -9.21 4.71
N VAL A 155 12.11 -9.92 3.65
CA VAL A 155 11.80 -11.35 3.46
C VAL A 155 13.03 -12.16 3.86
N THR A 156 12.83 -13.20 4.68
CA THR A 156 13.91 -14.03 5.21
C THR A 156 13.63 -15.51 4.97
N HIS A 157 14.63 -16.24 4.50
CA HIS A 157 14.62 -17.70 4.49
C HIS A 157 15.10 -18.22 5.85
N THR A 158 14.18 -18.80 6.62
CA THR A 158 14.38 -19.15 8.04
C THR A 158 15.52 -20.13 8.28
N LYS A 159 15.72 -21.09 7.37
CA LYS A 159 16.76 -22.14 7.52
C LYS A 159 18.18 -21.65 7.24
N SER A 160 18.37 -20.75 6.28
CA SER A 160 19.72 -20.28 5.88
C SER A 160 20.06 -18.90 6.41
N GLY A 161 19.08 -18.14 6.92
CA GLY A 161 19.26 -16.75 7.33
C GLY A 161 19.43 -15.75 6.18
N ARG A 162 19.31 -16.19 4.91
CA ARG A 162 19.34 -15.27 3.77
C ARG A 162 18.14 -14.35 3.85
N SER A 163 18.36 -13.07 3.56
CA SER A 163 17.31 -12.05 3.56
C SER A 163 17.37 -11.18 2.32
N ALA A 164 16.27 -10.56 1.98
CA ALA A 164 16.16 -9.59 0.91
C ALA A 164 15.16 -8.49 1.30
N ASP A 165 15.49 -7.26 0.96
CA ASP A 165 14.58 -6.13 1.08
C ASP A 165 13.41 -6.28 0.08
N TYR A 166 12.27 -5.69 0.39
CA TYR A 166 11.11 -5.72 -0.50
C TYR A 166 11.44 -5.16 -1.89
N GLY A 167 12.22 -4.08 -1.97
CA GLY A 167 12.64 -3.49 -3.24
C GLY A 167 13.42 -4.44 -4.13
N GLU A 168 14.25 -5.32 -3.56
CA GLU A 168 14.99 -6.33 -4.31
C GLU A 168 14.10 -7.42 -4.91
N LEU A 169 12.90 -7.59 -4.39
CA LEU A 169 11.96 -8.64 -4.79
C LEU A 169 10.88 -8.14 -5.77
N VAL A 170 10.73 -6.82 -5.92
CA VAL A 170 9.70 -6.19 -6.78
C VAL A 170 9.69 -6.78 -8.19
N GLY A 171 10.87 -6.88 -8.84
CA GLY A 171 10.98 -7.38 -10.20
C GLY A 171 10.56 -8.85 -10.36
N ILE A 172 10.75 -9.66 -9.31
CA ILE A 172 10.32 -11.06 -9.31
C ILE A 172 8.83 -11.15 -8.97
N ALA A 173 8.40 -10.38 -7.96
CA ALA A 173 7.01 -10.35 -7.50
C ALA A 173 6.04 -9.91 -8.60
N SER A 174 6.41 -8.90 -9.39
CA SER A 174 5.58 -8.41 -10.50
C SER A 174 5.32 -9.44 -11.60
N GLY A 175 6.15 -10.45 -11.71
CA GLY A 175 5.98 -11.58 -12.65
C GLY A 175 5.26 -12.80 -12.06
N LEU A 176 4.72 -12.71 -10.84
CA LEU A 176 3.97 -13.79 -10.20
C LEU A 176 2.47 -13.63 -10.40
N SER A 177 1.74 -14.73 -10.32
CA SER A 177 0.28 -14.69 -10.29
C SER A 177 -0.20 -14.20 -8.92
N VAL A 178 -1.21 -13.36 -8.95
CA VAL A 178 -1.85 -12.87 -7.72
C VAL A 178 -2.63 -14.00 -7.07
N PRO A 179 -2.53 -14.20 -5.75
CA PRO A 179 -3.34 -15.19 -5.06
C PRO A 179 -4.83 -14.83 -5.16
N ALA A 180 -5.68 -15.85 -5.31
CA ALA A 180 -7.12 -15.66 -5.23
C ALA A 180 -7.49 -15.16 -3.81
N GLU A 181 -8.56 -14.37 -3.67
CA GLU A 181 -8.98 -13.85 -2.36
C GLU A 181 -9.20 -14.96 -1.33
N SER A 182 -9.71 -16.12 -1.77
CA SER A 182 -9.90 -17.32 -0.94
C SER A 182 -8.60 -17.88 -0.37
N ASP A 183 -7.48 -17.64 -1.04
CA ASP A 183 -6.17 -18.21 -0.70
C ASP A 183 -5.32 -17.24 0.14
N VAL A 184 -5.77 -15.98 0.25
CA VAL A 184 -5.05 -14.97 1.01
C VAL A 184 -5.15 -15.24 2.50
N GLN A 185 -3.99 -15.40 3.13
CA GLN A 185 -3.86 -15.64 4.57
C GLN A 185 -3.56 -14.33 5.29
N VAL A 186 -4.58 -13.79 5.97
CA VAL A 186 -4.41 -12.63 6.85
C VAL A 186 -3.86 -13.07 8.21
N LYS A 187 -3.11 -12.19 8.86
CA LYS A 187 -2.52 -12.41 10.18
C LYS A 187 -3.58 -12.67 11.25
N ASP A 188 -3.23 -13.44 12.28
CA ASP A 188 -4.04 -13.49 13.49
C ASP A 188 -3.94 -12.15 14.25
N ARG A 189 -4.92 -11.86 15.09
CA ARG A 189 -4.93 -10.63 15.92
C ARG A 189 -3.73 -10.51 16.84
N SER A 190 -3.21 -11.61 17.31
CA SER A 190 -2.03 -11.68 18.15
C SER A 190 -0.73 -11.26 17.45
N GLU A 191 -0.75 -11.27 16.11
CA GLU A 191 0.41 -10.90 15.27
C GLU A 191 0.38 -9.43 14.82
N TRP A 192 -0.65 -8.68 15.18
CA TRP A 192 -0.77 -7.28 14.79
C TRP A 192 0.27 -6.41 15.48
N LYS A 193 0.96 -5.59 14.70
CA LYS A 193 1.98 -4.64 15.17
C LYS A 193 1.43 -3.26 15.44
N TYR A 194 0.62 -2.77 14.50
CA TYR A 194 0.12 -1.40 14.50
C TYR A 194 -1.35 -1.33 14.91
N ILE A 195 -2.14 -2.29 14.48
CA ILE A 195 -3.57 -2.33 14.75
C ILE A 195 -3.78 -2.82 16.19
N ASN A 196 -4.66 -2.13 16.92
CA ASN A 196 -5.03 -2.49 18.30
C ASN A 196 -3.82 -2.62 19.26
N ASN A 197 -2.76 -1.87 18.99
CA ASN A 197 -1.56 -1.83 19.81
C ASN A 197 -1.25 -0.38 20.20
N GLU A 198 -1.73 0.03 21.37
CA GLU A 198 -1.57 1.40 21.88
C GLU A 198 -0.09 1.80 22.01
N SER A 199 0.78 0.89 22.38
CA SER A 199 2.22 1.18 22.50
C SER A 199 2.93 1.35 21.16
N ALA A 200 2.38 0.80 20.08
CA ALA A 200 2.91 0.94 18.75
C ALA A 200 2.46 2.23 18.06
N PHE A 201 1.36 2.83 18.53
CA PHE A 201 0.84 4.08 18.00
C PHE A 201 1.37 5.27 18.79
N THR A 202 2.37 5.94 18.26
CA THR A 202 2.94 7.17 18.81
C THR A 202 2.58 8.36 17.93
N PRO A 203 2.54 9.60 18.47
CA PRO A 203 2.16 10.79 17.69
C PRO A 203 2.98 11.01 16.41
N ASP A 204 4.24 10.61 16.40
CA ASP A 204 5.13 10.70 15.23
C ASP A 204 4.69 9.81 14.06
N LYS A 205 3.85 8.81 14.30
CA LYS A 205 3.29 7.94 13.27
C LYS A 205 2.03 8.49 12.62
N TYR A 206 1.44 9.53 13.20
CA TYR A 206 0.25 10.17 12.65
C TYR A 206 0.65 11.03 11.44
N VAL A 207 0.21 10.62 10.25
CA VAL A 207 0.68 11.17 8.96
C VAL A 207 0.50 12.68 8.85
N ASP A 208 -0.64 13.20 9.30
CA ASP A 208 -1.00 14.61 9.11
C ASP A 208 -0.78 15.47 10.36
N LEU A 209 -0.26 14.92 11.46
CA LEU A 209 -0.19 15.62 12.75
C LEU A 209 0.57 16.93 12.67
N MET A 210 1.74 16.91 12.03
CA MET A 210 2.58 18.10 11.92
C MET A 210 1.92 19.19 11.09
N ASP A 211 1.28 18.82 9.98
CA ASP A 211 0.59 19.78 9.13
C ASP A 211 -0.65 20.36 9.82
N MET A 212 -1.42 19.53 10.53
CA MET A 212 -2.56 19.97 11.33
C MET A 212 -2.16 20.93 12.46
N THR A 213 -1.11 20.58 13.20
CA THR A 213 -0.69 21.36 14.39
C THR A 213 0.08 22.62 14.05
N THR A 214 0.65 22.71 12.85
CA THR A 214 1.40 23.90 12.38
C THR A 214 0.59 24.78 11.43
N GLY A 215 -0.68 24.46 11.16
CA GLY A 215 -1.53 25.22 10.25
C GLY A 215 -1.20 25.05 8.77
N LYS A 216 -0.45 24.00 8.41
CA LYS A 216 -0.11 23.67 7.02
C LYS A 216 -1.11 22.68 6.38
N GLY A 217 -1.98 22.05 7.19
CA GLY A 217 -3.03 21.17 6.71
C GLY A 217 -3.98 21.92 5.77
N ILE A 218 -4.22 21.36 4.59
CA ILE A 218 -5.14 21.92 3.60
C ILE A 218 -6.38 21.04 3.56
N TYR A 219 -7.52 21.63 3.86
CA TYR A 219 -8.84 20.99 3.81
C TYR A 219 -9.68 21.55 2.65
N GLY A 220 -10.79 20.91 2.37
CA GLY A 220 -11.64 21.31 1.26
C GLY A 220 -12.09 22.78 1.31
N ALA A 221 -12.26 23.34 2.51
CA ALA A 221 -12.60 24.75 2.69
C ALA A 221 -11.46 25.74 2.37
N ASP A 222 -10.23 25.24 2.33
CA ASP A 222 -9.02 26.05 2.06
C ASP A 222 -8.68 26.07 0.57
N VAL A 223 -9.35 25.25 -0.24
CA VAL A 223 -9.07 25.12 -1.66
C VAL A 223 -9.74 26.30 -2.40
N ILE A 224 -8.92 27.13 -3.04
CA ILE A 224 -9.37 28.23 -3.90
C ILE A 224 -9.18 27.79 -5.35
N LEU A 225 -10.27 27.75 -6.09
CA LEU A 225 -10.26 27.51 -7.52
C LEU A 225 -10.02 28.82 -8.28
N PRO A 226 -9.32 28.77 -9.45
CA PRO A 226 -9.09 29.94 -10.27
C PRO A 226 -10.38 30.51 -10.87
#